data_2d6e54123f86cd9a92923d3528776861
#
_entry.id   2d6e54123f86cd9a92923d3528776861
#
_cell.length_a   1.000
_cell.length_b   1.000
_cell.length_c   1.000
_cell.angle_alpha   90.00
_cell.angle_beta   90.00
_cell.angle_gamma   90.00
#
_symmetry.space_group_name_H-M   'P 1'
#
loop_
_entity.id
_entity.type
_entity.pdbx_description
1 polymer ?
#
loop_
_entity_poly.entity_id
_entity_poly.type
_entity_poly.pdbx_seq_one_letter_code
_entity_poly.pdbx_strand_id
1 'polypeptide(L)'
;YMHNPHPKNLSLEQLVQDAHELTQVLKKKFQQDKIYLAGFSWGTVLGMHLINKYPEDYAAYFGISQIIDIGKSIVVSRDWIKQQAKLKKDKQMLKRVALLENNDTSFCKTTLDCFFKKYEMLTEYGGAIYSKEAEAEIKIAESKYDDYKNYDWLKGFFYSASRLGNTIFETDFTGITELKVPVYFFVGRHDQSL
;
A
#
# COMPACT_ATOMS: atom_id res chain seq x y z
N TYR A 1 -3.42 14.58 9.36
CA TYR A 1 -4.42 15.04 8.37
C TYR A 1 -5.87 14.83 8.82
N MET A 2 -6.13 14.02 9.85
CA MET A 2 -7.49 13.76 10.37
C MET A 2 -8.23 15.03 10.82
N HIS A 3 -7.51 16.03 11.34
CA HIS A 3 -8.08 17.30 11.80
C HIS A 3 -7.97 18.45 10.78
N ASN A 4 -7.30 18.22 9.65
CA ASN A 4 -7.26 19.13 8.52
C ASN A 4 -7.74 18.40 7.26
N PRO A 5 -9.06 18.34 7.04
CA PRO A 5 -9.66 17.52 5.98
C PRO A 5 -9.31 18.00 4.55
N HIS A 6 -8.63 19.13 4.40
CA HIS A 6 -8.29 19.70 3.09
C HIS A 6 -6.88 20.31 3.08
N PRO A 7 -5.80 19.53 3.29
CA PRO A 7 -4.46 20.07 3.14
C PRO A 7 -4.29 20.52 1.68
N LYS A 8 -4.03 21.82 1.50
CA LYS A 8 -3.92 22.43 0.16
C LYS A 8 -2.79 21.79 -0.68
N ASN A 9 -1.78 21.25 -0.02
CA ASN A 9 -0.53 20.75 -0.62
C ASN A 9 -0.22 19.30 -0.21
N LEU A 10 -1.17 18.39 -0.38
CA LEU A 10 -0.89 16.97 -0.13
C LEU A 10 -0.05 16.41 -1.29
N SER A 11 1.22 16.15 -1.03
CA SER A 11 2.15 15.47 -1.93
C SER A 11 2.94 14.41 -1.18
N LEU A 12 3.57 13.49 -1.90
CA LEU A 12 4.46 12.50 -1.28
C LEU A 12 5.63 13.18 -0.55
N GLU A 13 6.19 14.23 -1.14
CA GLU A 13 7.26 15.00 -0.52
C GLU A 13 6.83 15.64 0.80
N GLN A 14 5.63 16.23 0.86
CA GLN A 14 5.08 16.78 2.10
C GLN A 14 4.88 15.68 3.15
N LEU A 15 4.38 14.49 2.76
CA LEU A 15 4.22 13.37 3.68
C LEU A 15 5.57 12.87 4.23
N VAL A 16 6.61 12.84 3.40
CA VAL A 16 7.98 12.51 3.83
C VAL A 16 8.50 13.55 4.82
N GLN A 17 8.27 14.83 4.54
CA GLN A 17 8.70 15.91 5.43
C GLN A 17 7.99 15.84 6.78
N ASP A 18 6.66 15.71 6.79
CA ASP A 18 5.86 15.61 8.01
C ASP A 18 6.26 14.40 8.86
N ALA A 19 6.52 13.25 8.22
CA ALA A 19 6.98 12.05 8.91
C ALA A 19 8.40 12.21 9.48
N HIS A 20 9.28 12.91 8.78
CA HIS A 20 10.61 13.26 9.31
C HIS A 20 10.50 14.20 10.51
N GLU A 21 9.69 15.25 10.46
CA GLU A 21 9.44 16.14 11.59
C GLU A 21 8.90 15.38 12.81
N LEU A 22 7.93 14.49 12.59
CA LEU A 22 7.43 13.61 13.65
C LEU A 22 8.54 12.72 14.23
N THR A 23 9.42 12.19 13.38
CA THR A 23 10.59 11.40 13.81
C THR A 23 11.47 12.21 14.75
N GLN A 24 11.79 13.47 14.44
CA GLN A 24 12.58 14.33 15.32
C GLN A 24 11.88 14.60 16.66
N VAL A 25 10.57 14.82 16.65
CA VAL A 25 9.76 14.98 17.87
C VAL A 25 9.83 13.72 18.73
N LEU A 26 9.69 12.54 18.13
CA LEU A 26 9.73 11.27 18.86
C LEU A 26 11.13 10.97 19.42
N LYS A 27 12.19 11.20 18.65
CA LYS A 27 13.58 11.06 19.11
C LYS A 27 13.82 11.93 20.36
N LYS A 28 13.40 13.19 20.31
CA LYS A 28 13.53 14.10 21.47
C LYS A 28 12.68 13.64 22.65
N LYS A 29 11.42 13.25 22.42
CA LYS A 29 10.49 12.80 23.45
C LYS A 29 10.99 11.58 24.21
N PHE A 30 11.56 10.61 23.48
CA PHE A 30 12.04 9.35 24.04
C PHE A 30 13.55 9.35 24.36
N GLN A 31 14.24 10.47 24.15
CA GLN A 31 15.68 10.63 24.36
C GLN A 31 16.48 9.54 23.63
N GLN A 32 16.15 9.28 22.37
CA GLN A 32 16.79 8.29 21.52
C GLN A 32 17.46 8.98 20.33
N ASP A 33 18.70 8.58 20.02
CA ASP A 33 19.40 9.07 18.83
C ASP A 33 18.79 8.51 17.53
N LYS A 34 18.26 7.30 17.58
CA LYS A 34 17.60 6.59 16.48
C LYS A 34 16.34 5.91 16.96
N ILE A 35 15.35 5.81 16.07
CA ILE A 35 14.12 5.06 16.31
C ILE A 35 13.98 3.93 15.30
N TYR A 36 13.10 2.96 15.59
CA TYR A 36 12.68 1.96 14.63
C TYR A 36 11.55 2.50 13.77
N LEU A 37 11.61 2.22 12.47
CA LEU A 37 10.56 2.59 11.52
C LEU A 37 9.87 1.33 11.00
N ALA A 38 8.55 1.31 11.01
CA ALA A 38 7.75 0.27 10.36
C ALA A 38 6.80 0.88 9.35
N GLY A 39 6.71 0.29 8.17
CA GLY A 39 5.74 0.63 7.14
C GLY A 39 4.87 -0.57 6.79
N PHE A 40 3.58 -0.34 6.51
CA PHE A 40 2.66 -1.35 6.04
C PHE A 40 2.03 -0.93 4.72
N SER A 41 2.03 -1.83 3.71
CA SER A 41 1.44 -1.56 2.40
C SER A 41 1.94 -0.22 1.80
N TRP A 42 1.06 0.72 1.48
CA TRP A 42 1.48 2.04 0.97
C TRP A 42 2.41 2.81 1.94
N GLY A 43 2.29 2.59 3.25
CA GLY A 43 3.21 3.15 4.24
C GLY A 43 4.67 2.72 4.04
N THR A 44 4.91 1.63 3.31
CA THR A 44 6.26 1.19 2.96
C THR A 44 6.91 2.09 1.90
N VAL A 45 6.12 2.72 1.03
CA VAL A 45 6.61 3.73 0.07
C VAL A 45 7.20 4.91 0.85
N LEU A 46 6.44 5.42 1.83
CA LEU A 46 6.90 6.49 2.71
C LEU A 46 8.15 6.06 3.50
N GLY A 47 8.13 4.83 4.04
CA GLY A 47 9.26 4.26 4.78
C GLY A 47 10.55 4.20 3.96
N MET A 48 10.49 3.75 2.71
CA MET A 48 11.65 3.71 1.81
C MET A 48 12.22 5.10 1.53
N HIS A 49 11.37 6.10 1.30
CA HIS A 49 11.83 7.49 1.15
C HIS A 49 12.52 8.01 2.40
N LEU A 50 11.97 7.73 3.59
CA LEU A 50 12.54 8.17 4.86
C LEU A 50 13.90 7.57 5.12
N ILE A 51 14.06 6.24 5.01
CA ILE A 51 15.36 5.58 5.29
C ILE A 51 16.43 5.89 4.23
N ASN A 52 16.03 6.21 3.01
CA ASN A 52 16.95 6.61 1.97
C ASN A 52 17.42 8.06 2.15
N LYS A 53 16.52 8.96 2.58
CA LYS A 53 16.79 10.39 2.71
C LYS A 53 17.42 10.75 4.07
N TYR A 54 17.02 10.06 5.16
CA TYR A 54 17.41 10.33 6.54
C TYR A 54 17.86 9.04 7.27
N PRO A 55 18.85 8.31 6.75
CA PRO A 55 19.26 7.02 7.32
C PRO A 55 19.81 7.14 8.75
N GLU A 56 20.31 8.31 9.14
CA GLU A 56 20.84 8.59 10.48
C GLU A 56 19.78 8.58 11.57
N ASP A 57 18.53 8.72 11.22
CA ASP A 57 17.41 8.76 12.17
C ASP A 57 16.91 7.38 12.58
N TYR A 58 17.27 6.34 11.83
CA TYR A 58 16.67 5.02 12.01
C TYR A 58 17.67 3.94 12.40
N ALA A 59 17.32 3.16 13.44
CA ALA A 59 18.08 2.00 13.88
C ALA A 59 17.83 0.77 12.99
N ALA A 60 16.58 0.60 12.52
CA ALA A 60 16.19 -0.39 11.54
C ALA A 60 14.85 -0.01 10.88
N TYR A 61 14.59 -0.59 9.72
CA TYR A 61 13.33 -0.47 9.00
C TYR A 61 12.66 -1.83 8.83
N PHE A 62 11.34 -1.88 9.07
CA PHE A 62 10.50 -3.05 8.91
C PHE A 62 9.43 -2.76 7.84
N GLY A 63 9.59 -3.36 6.67
CA GLY A 63 8.63 -3.25 5.56
C GLY A 63 7.67 -4.45 5.58
N ILE A 64 6.40 -4.20 5.89
CA ILE A 64 5.35 -5.22 5.93
C ILE A 64 4.52 -5.06 4.65
N SER A 65 4.44 -6.11 3.84
CA SER A 65 3.89 -6.05 2.48
C SER A 65 4.54 -4.90 1.70
N GLN A 66 5.88 -5.01 1.55
CA GLN A 66 6.72 -3.95 0.98
C GLN A 66 6.44 -3.74 -0.51
N ILE A 67 6.15 -2.50 -0.88
CA ILE A 67 6.03 -2.07 -2.27
C ILE A 67 7.43 -1.67 -2.79
N ILE A 68 7.86 -2.32 -3.87
CA ILE A 68 9.13 -1.99 -4.56
C ILE A 68 8.85 -1.36 -5.93
N ASP A 69 7.98 -1.98 -6.73
CA ASP A 69 7.62 -1.54 -8.08
C ASP A 69 6.14 -1.85 -8.32
N ILE A 70 5.31 -0.81 -8.23
CA ILE A 70 3.86 -0.97 -8.38
C ILE A 70 3.51 -1.41 -9.81
N GLY A 71 4.22 -0.93 -10.81
CA GLY A 71 3.97 -1.29 -12.20
C GLY A 71 4.14 -2.80 -12.42
N LYS A 72 5.24 -3.36 -11.94
CA LYS A 72 5.48 -4.82 -12.01
C LYS A 72 4.50 -5.59 -11.14
N SER A 73 4.19 -5.12 -9.94
CA SER A 73 3.21 -5.76 -9.05
C SER A 73 1.84 -5.89 -9.70
N ILE A 74 1.38 -4.87 -10.43
CA ILE A 74 0.12 -4.91 -11.17
C ILE A 74 0.15 -6.01 -12.23
N VAL A 75 1.24 -6.15 -12.99
CA VAL A 75 1.38 -7.17 -14.03
C VAL A 75 1.40 -8.57 -13.40
N VAL A 76 2.24 -8.79 -12.39
CA VAL A 76 2.37 -10.09 -11.69
C VAL A 76 1.03 -10.52 -11.09
N SER A 77 0.34 -9.62 -10.39
CA SER A 77 -0.97 -9.87 -9.80
C SER A 77 -2.00 -10.29 -10.85
N ARG A 78 -2.05 -9.58 -11.96
CA ARG A 78 -2.97 -9.84 -13.06
C ARG A 78 -2.70 -11.19 -13.72
N ASP A 79 -1.44 -11.52 -13.96
CA ASP A 79 -1.04 -12.78 -14.57
C ASP A 79 -1.38 -13.96 -13.63
N TRP A 80 -1.20 -13.78 -12.32
CA TRP A 80 -1.62 -14.77 -11.34
C TRP A 80 -3.13 -15.01 -11.34
N ILE A 81 -3.96 -13.93 -11.34
CA ILE A 81 -5.42 -14.05 -11.45
C ILE A 81 -5.80 -14.83 -12.71
N LYS A 82 -5.18 -14.48 -13.85
CA LYS A 82 -5.41 -15.13 -15.15
C LYS A 82 -5.07 -16.63 -15.11
N GLN A 83 -3.97 -16.98 -14.44
CA GLN A 83 -3.57 -18.36 -14.24
C GLN A 83 -4.60 -19.13 -13.38
N GLN A 84 -5.03 -18.56 -12.24
CA GLN A 84 -6.04 -19.16 -11.38
C GLN A 84 -7.38 -19.34 -12.11
N ALA A 85 -7.80 -18.35 -12.88
CA ALA A 85 -9.02 -18.41 -13.67
C ALA A 85 -8.99 -19.53 -14.73
N LYS A 86 -7.83 -19.74 -15.38
CA LYS A 86 -7.62 -20.86 -16.32
C LYS A 86 -7.72 -22.21 -15.60
N LEU A 87 -7.06 -22.36 -14.46
CA LEU A 87 -7.06 -23.60 -13.67
C LEU A 87 -8.49 -23.96 -13.21
N LYS A 88 -9.27 -22.96 -12.79
CA LYS A 88 -10.65 -23.13 -12.35
C LYS A 88 -11.67 -23.12 -13.48
N LYS A 89 -11.24 -22.96 -14.74
CA LYS A 89 -12.09 -22.81 -15.94
C LYS A 89 -13.13 -21.69 -15.82
N ASP A 90 -12.75 -20.62 -15.11
CA ASP A 90 -13.61 -19.45 -14.84
C ASP A 90 -13.57 -18.49 -16.03
N LYS A 91 -14.51 -18.67 -16.95
CA LYS A 91 -14.62 -17.84 -18.14
C LYS A 91 -15.03 -16.38 -17.82
N GLN A 92 -15.75 -16.17 -16.73
CA GLN A 92 -16.20 -14.84 -16.34
C GLN A 92 -14.99 -14.03 -15.81
N MET A 93 -14.17 -14.62 -14.95
CA MET A 93 -12.95 -13.98 -14.47
C MET A 93 -11.97 -13.69 -15.61
N LEU A 94 -11.80 -14.62 -16.55
CA LEU A 94 -10.95 -14.39 -17.74
C LEU A 94 -11.40 -13.18 -18.56
N LYS A 95 -12.73 -12.96 -18.72
CA LYS A 95 -13.25 -11.75 -19.36
C LYS A 95 -12.93 -10.48 -18.57
N ARG A 96 -13.10 -10.50 -17.24
CA ARG A 96 -12.77 -9.36 -16.37
C ARG A 96 -11.28 -9.00 -16.43
N VAL A 97 -10.40 -9.99 -16.42
CA VAL A 97 -8.95 -9.78 -16.55
C VAL A 97 -8.60 -9.16 -17.91
N ALA A 98 -9.23 -9.62 -19.00
CA ALA A 98 -9.00 -9.07 -20.33
C ALA A 98 -9.41 -7.58 -20.42
N LEU A 99 -10.47 -7.16 -19.73
CA LEU A 99 -10.88 -5.76 -19.66
C LEU A 99 -9.84 -4.89 -18.93
N LEU A 100 -9.21 -5.42 -17.85
CA LEU A 100 -8.08 -4.75 -17.19
C LEU A 100 -6.84 -4.65 -18.10
N GLU A 101 -6.51 -5.72 -18.83
CA GLU A 101 -5.36 -5.77 -19.75
C GLU A 101 -5.50 -4.74 -20.87
N ASN A 102 -6.71 -4.51 -21.36
CA ASN A 102 -7.00 -3.59 -22.45
C ASN A 102 -7.27 -2.15 -21.98
N ASN A 103 -7.15 -1.86 -20.68
CA ASN A 103 -7.51 -0.57 -20.07
C ASN A 103 -8.92 -0.11 -20.49
N ASP A 104 -9.87 -1.01 -20.49
CA ASP A 104 -11.24 -0.75 -20.95
C ASP A 104 -11.95 0.25 -20.02
N THR A 105 -12.23 1.44 -20.53
CA THR A 105 -12.83 2.53 -19.76
C THR A 105 -14.29 2.27 -19.36
N SER A 106 -14.97 1.31 -20.00
CA SER A 106 -16.29 0.85 -19.56
C SER A 106 -16.21 -0.03 -18.33
N PHE A 107 -15.05 -0.70 -18.13
CA PHE A 107 -14.80 -1.56 -16.98
C PHE A 107 -14.21 -0.78 -15.80
N CYS A 108 -13.21 0.07 -16.03
CA CYS A 108 -12.64 0.91 -14.98
C CYS A 108 -12.35 2.33 -15.50
N LYS A 109 -12.81 3.33 -14.75
CA LYS A 109 -12.81 4.73 -15.18
C LYS A 109 -11.50 5.45 -14.92
N THR A 110 -10.73 5.01 -13.93
CA THR A 110 -9.47 5.62 -13.51
C THR A 110 -8.47 4.52 -13.13
N THR A 111 -7.18 4.87 -13.09
CA THR A 111 -6.12 3.96 -12.61
C THR A 111 -6.41 3.41 -11.21
N LEU A 112 -6.93 4.25 -10.33
CA LEU A 112 -7.33 3.84 -8.98
C LEU A 112 -8.50 2.85 -9.00
N ASP A 113 -9.50 3.06 -9.84
CA ASP A 113 -10.63 2.16 -10.03
C ASP A 113 -10.16 0.79 -10.58
N CYS A 114 -9.26 0.80 -11.58
CA CYS A 114 -8.64 -0.42 -12.08
C CYS A 114 -7.87 -1.18 -10.99
N PHE A 115 -7.13 -0.45 -10.16
CA PHE A 115 -6.40 -1.04 -9.03
C PHE A 115 -7.34 -1.75 -8.05
N PHE A 116 -8.45 -1.12 -7.65
CA PHE A 116 -9.42 -1.74 -6.75
C PHE A 116 -10.10 -2.95 -7.37
N LYS A 117 -10.49 -2.88 -8.63
CA LYS A 117 -11.08 -4.04 -9.33
C LYS A 117 -10.11 -5.22 -9.44
N LYS A 118 -8.83 -4.93 -9.67
CA LYS A 118 -7.78 -5.96 -9.60
C LYS A 118 -7.71 -6.57 -8.19
N TYR A 119 -7.75 -5.72 -7.14
CA TYR A 119 -7.68 -6.18 -5.75
C TYR A 119 -8.89 -7.04 -5.36
N GLU A 120 -10.10 -6.69 -5.81
CA GLU A 120 -11.29 -7.53 -5.65
C GLU A 120 -11.10 -8.92 -6.29
N MET A 121 -10.61 -8.97 -7.54
CA MET A 121 -10.35 -10.24 -8.23
C MET A 121 -9.28 -11.07 -7.52
N LEU A 122 -8.24 -10.45 -6.96
CA LEU A 122 -7.25 -11.14 -6.12
C LEU A 122 -7.91 -11.75 -4.89
N THR A 123 -8.77 -10.99 -4.20
CA THR A 123 -9.47 -11.43 -3.00
C THR A 123 -10.39 -12.61 -3.28
N GLU A 124 -11.09 -12.63 -4.41
CA GLU A 124 -11.95 -13.75 -4.83
C GLU A 124 -11.19 -15.09 -4.93
N TYR A 125 -9.88 -15.03 -5.19
CA TYR A 125 -9.01 -16.22 -5.29
C TYR A 125 -8.07 -16.42 -4.11
N GLY A 126 -8.17 -15.58 -3.07
CA GLY A 126 -7.33 -15.65 -1.87
C GLY A 126 -5.92 -15.10 -2.07
N GLY A 127 -5.72 -14.26 -3.10
CA GLY A 127 -4.42 -13.67 -3.41
C GLY A 127 -4.15 -12.32 -2.72
N ALA A 128 -5.16 -11.72 -2.08
CA ALA A 128 -5.01 -10.53 -1.23
C ALA A 128 -5.34 -10.87 0.22
N ILE A 129 -6.50 -11.47 0.47
CA ILE A 129 -6.88 -12.04 1.78
C ILE A 129 -7.04 -13.55 1.56
N TYR A 130 -6.23 -14.34 2.24
CA TYR A 130 -6.11 -15.76 1.96
C TYR A 130 -7.35 -16.57 2.28
N SER A 131 -8.05 -16.25 3.37
CA SER A 131 -9.23 -17.00 3.81
C SER A 131 -10.34 -16.09 4.33
N LYS A 132 -11.59 -16.63 4.35
CA LYS A 132 -12.75 -15.95 4.94
C LYS A 132 -12.60 -15.78 6.45
N GLU A 133 -11.91 -16.69 7.11
CA GLU A 133 -11.61 -16.64 8.53
C GLU A 133 -10.70 -15.43 8.83
N ALA A 134 -9.62 -15.25 8.05
CA ALA A 134 -8.73 -14.10 8.17
C ALA A 134 -9.48 -12.77 7.90
N GLU A 135 -10.37 -12.75 6.91
CA GLU A 135 -11.21 -11.58 6.63
C GLU A 135 -12.14 -11.26 7.81
N ALA A 136 -12.73 -12.27 8.43
CA ALA A 136 -13.59 -12.10 9.60
C ALA A 136 -12.82 -11.58 10.81
N GLU A 137 -11.60 -12.08 11.05
CA GLU A 137 -10.72 -11.60 12.12
C GLU A 137 -10.33 -10.14 11.93
N ILE A 138 -10.01 -9.71 10.70
CA ILE A 138 -9.72 -8.32 10.37
C ILE A 138 -10.92 -7.43 10.71
N LYS A 139 -12.14 -7.81 10.28
CA LYS A 139 -13.36 -7.05 10.56
C LYS A 139 -13.66 -6.94 12.07
N ILE A 140 -13.40 -8.01 12.84
CA ILE A 140 -13.52 -7.98 14.29
C ILE A 140 -12.50 -7.05 14.91
N ALA A 141 -11.25 -7.09 14.44
CA ALA A 141 -10.20 -6.19 14.93
C ALA A 141 -10.57 -4.73 14.65
N GLU A 142 -10.95 -4.39 13.42
CA GLU A 142 -11.38 -3.03 13.02
C GLU A 142 -12.53 -2.52 13.90
N SER A 143 -13.52 -3.36 14.23
CA SER A 143 -14.66 -2.98 15.06
C SER A 143 -14.31 -2.61 16.50
N LYS A 144 -13.14 -3.02 16.99
CA LYS A 144 -12.67 -2.75 18.36
C LYS A 144 -11.94 -1.41 18.52
N TYR A 145 -11.56 -0.78 17.43
CA TYR A 145 -10.85 0.50 17.48
C TYR A 145 -11.86 1.67 17.48
N ASP A 146 -12.03 2.29 18.63
CA ASP A 146 -12.93 3.44 18.79
C ASP A 146 -12.54 4.65 17.93
N ASP A 147 -11.25 4.80 17.64
CA ASP A 147 -10.73 5.88 16.80
C ASP A 147 -11.31 5.86 15.37
N TYR A 148 -11.74 4.69 14.89
CA TYR A 148 -12.36 4.57 13.57
C TYR A 148 -13.88 4.79 13.57
N LYS A 149 -14.56 4.72 14.73
CA LYS A 149 -16.03 4.83 14.80
C LYS A 149 -16.57 6.20 14.43
N ASN A 150 -15.79 7.25 14.70
CA ASN A 150 -16.17 8.65 14.48
C ASN A 150 -15.48 9.28 13.27
N TYR A 151 -14.80 8.48 12.46
CA TYR A 151 -14.00 8.94 11.35
C TYR A 151 -14.31 8.17 10.08
N ASP A 152 -14.70 8.88 9.02
CA ASP A 152 -14.88 8.31 7.70
C ASP A 152 -13.51 8.12 7.03
N TRP A 153 -12.81 7.05 7.45
CA TRP A 153 -11.48 6.73 6.93
C TRP A 153 -11.49 6.48 5.42
N LEU A 154 -12.58 5.93 4.89
CA LEU A 154 -12.73 5.64 3.48
C LEU A 154 -12.77 6.94 2.65
N LYS A 155 -13.51 7.95 3.12
CA LYS A 155 -13.53 9.27 2.52
C LYS A 155 -12.15 9.93 2.57
N GLY A 156 -11.44 9.85 3.70
CA GLY A 156 -10.07 10.33 3.87
C GLY A 156 -9.09 9.64 2.94
N PHE A 157 -9.22 8.31 2.79
CA PHE A 157 -8.42 7.52 1.87
C PHE A 157 -8.62 7.97 0.41
N PHE A 158 -9.86 8.02 -0.08
CA PHE A 158 -10.14 8.44 -1.46
C PHE A 158 -9.71 9.89 -1.72
N TYR A 159 -9.89 10.77 -0.75
CA TYR A 159 -9.39 12.14 -0.87
C TYR A 159 -7.88 12.18 -1.05
N SER A 160 -7.12 11.49 -0.18
CA SER A 160 -5.67 11.42 -0.26
C SER A 160 -5.19 10.76 -1.56
N ALA A 161 -5.80 9.64 -1.94
CA ALA A 161 -5.46 8.94 -3.19
C ALA A 161 -5.71 9.80 -4.42
N SER A 162 -6.81 10.58 -4.44
CA SER A 162 -7.10 11.50 -5.56
C SER A 162 -6.10 12.65 -5.66
N ARG A 163 -5.50 13.08 -4.53
CA ARG A 163 -4.51 14.16 -4.49
C ARG A 163 -3.09 13.68 -4.77
N LEU A 164 -2.73 12.52 -4.28
CA LEU A 164 -1.44 11.88 -4.59
C LEU A 164 -1.39 11.41 -6.05
N GLY A 165 -2.57 11.17 -6.65
CA GLY A 165 -2.71 10.91 -8.08
C GLY A 165 -1.86 9.76 -8.57
N ASN A 166 -1.19 9.97 -9.71
CA ASN A 166 -0.35 8.95 -10.34
C ASN A 166 0.92 8.63 -9.54
N THR A 167 1.37 9.51 -8.64
CA THR A 167 2.58 9.30 -7.83
C THR A 167 2.54 7.97 -7.08
N ILE A 168 1.34 7.50 -6.66
CA ILE A 168 1.18 6.20 -6.02
C ILE A 168 1.59 5.07 -6.99
N PHE A 169 1.23 5.18 -8.27
CA PHE A 169 1.42 4.15 -9.29
C PHE A 169 2.79 4.24 -10.00
N GLU A 170 3.51 5.33 -9.78
CA GLU A 170 4.86 5.58 -10.33
C GLU A 170 5.98 5.12 -9.40
N THR A 171 5.62 4.49 -8.26
CA THR A 171 6.60 4.00 -7.29
C THR A 171 7.46 2.90 -7.92
N ASP A 172 8.77 3.18 -8.00
CA ASP A 172 9.81 2.25 -8.43
C ASP A 172 11.09 2.50 -7.60
N PHE A 173 11.43 1.53 -6.76
CA PHE A 173 12.65 1.52 -5.95
C PHE A 173 13.71 0.56 -6.48
N THR A 174 13.52 -0.03 -7.67
CA THR A 174 14.49 -1.00 -8.25
C THR A 174 15.85 -0.41 -8.51
N GLY A 175 15.95 0.92 -8.62
CA GLY A 175 17.21 1.64 -8.76
C GLY A 175 18.00 1.82 -7.44
N ILE A 176 17.40 1.50 -6.29
CA ILE A 176 18.10 1.55 -4.99
C ILE A 176 18.91 0.27 -4.81
N THR A 177 20.22 0.36 -4.95
CA THR A 177 21.13 -0.79 -4.84
C THR A 177 21.73 -0.96 -3.44
N GLU A 178 21.65 0.06 -2.58
CA GLU A 178 22.20 0.05 -1.24
C GLU A 178 21.30 0.85 -0.29
N LEU A 179 21.09 0.31 0.90
CA LEU A 179 20.41 0.97 2.02
C LEU A 179 21.34 1.04 3.22
N LYS A 180 21.49 2.22 3.81
CA LYS A 180 22.39 2.48 4.95
C LYS A 180 21.78 2.11 6.31
N VAL A 181 20.57 1.56 6.30
CA VAL A 181 19.80 1.15 7.48
C VAL A 181 19.55 -0.35 7.37
N PRO A 182 19.67 -1.14 8.46
CA PRO A 182 19.21 -2.53 8.47
C PRO A 182 17.74 -2.61 8.07
N VAL A 183 17.41 -3.49 7.11
CA VAL A 183 16.06 -3.61 6.55
C VAL A 183 15.56 -5.05 6.70
N TYR A 184 14.32 -5.19 7.14
CA TYR A 184 13.62 -6.46 7.29
C TYR A 184 12.28 -6.41 6.55
N PHE A 185 12.08 -7.31 5.59
CA PHE A 185 10.83 -7.42 4.85
C PHE A 185 9.99 -8.58 5.37
N PHE A 186 8.72 -8.28 5.63
CA PHE A 186 7.69 -9.26 5.99
C PHE A 186 6.67 -9.33 4.86
N VAL A 187 6.58 -10.49 4.24
CA VAL A 187 5.67 -10.73 3.10
C VAL A 187 4.77 -11.91 3.44
N GLY A 188 3.48 -11.76 3.21
CA GLY A 188 2.51 -12.82 3.36
C GLY A 188 2.77 -13.93 2.32
N ARG A 189 2.80 -15.21 2.75
CA ARG A 189 3.04 -16.35 1.84
C ARG A 189 2.06 -16.40 0.65
N HIS A 190 0.85 -15.92 0.84
CA HIS A 190 -0.22 -15.95 -0.15
C HIS A 190 -0.51 -14.57 -0.74
N ASP A 191 0.27 -13.56 -0.36
CA ASP A 191 0.10 -12.20 -0.89
C ASP A 191 0.56 -12.17 -2.36
N GLN A 192 -0.37 -11.88 -3.24
CA GLN A 192 -0.18 -11.73 -4.68
C GLN A 192 -0.46 -10.29 -5.14
N SER A 193 -0.61 -9.37 -4.18
CA SER A 193 -0.92 -7.97 -4.47
C SER A 193 0.30 -7.09 -4.71
N LEU A 194 1.49 -7.61 -4.36
CA LEU A 194 2.77 -6.89 -4.37
C LEU A 194 3.74 -7.45 -5.40
#